data_90bff65a5cd4aada79bf958792bfd8ee
#
_entry.id   90bff65a5cd4aada79bf958792bfd8ee
#
_cell.length_a   1.000
_cell.length_b   1.000
_cell.length_c   1.000
_cell.angle_alpha   90.00
_cell.angle_beta   90.00
_cell.angle_gamma   90.00
#
_symmetry.space_group_name_H-M   'P 1'
#
loop_
_entity.id
_entity.type
_entity.pdbx_description
1 polymer ?
#
loop_
_entity_poly.entity_id
_entity_poly.type
_entity_poly.pdbx_seq_one_letter_code
_entity_poly.pdbx_strand_id
1 'polypeptide(L)'
;MVADEDMDRQDACMGHNDALDGLASVRKAFALLDVVATDSRGMTAKEIAAALQMPLPTVYRMLKTLVASGHVVHLREESRYGLGYKLHALDTSLRRQVGTPPAVARLIQELHSRADAAAYYAVHRGEDIVVAYVVDSPAHPRITPMGFGFNKAAHATAFGKVLLSAMDAERRAIYLQRHGQPALTAATTTDPGQLEDQLEQVTRRGIAVEREEFVQGACCMAAPVLSSTGQTVGSVAVSMDPAYFSSHSAQMAVLLRDTAGRVGRALRGASLLQDIAAI
;
A
#
# COMPACT_ATOMS: atom_id res chain seq x y z
N MET A 1 11.57 45.62 40.51
CA MET A 1 10.58 45.30 39.49
C MET A 1 11.34 44.67 38.32
N VAL A 2 12.03 43.57 38.56
CA VAL A 2 12.79 42.75 37.58
C VAL A 2 12.86 41.32 38.15
N ALA A 3 11.72 40.66 38.35
CA ALA A 3 11.71 39.26 38.82
C ALA A 3 10.54 38.42 38.25
N ASP A 4 9.77 38.96 37.28
CA ASP A 4 8.57 38.27 36.75
C ASP A 4 8.72 37.84 35.28
N GLU A 5 9.80 38.19 34.58
CA GLU A 5 9.99 37.83 33.16
C GLU A 5 10.76 36.48 32.96
N ASP A 6 11.42 35.95 34.00
CA ASP A 6 12.18 34.70 33.89
C ASP A 6 11.36 33.45 34.19
N MET A 7 10.20 33.56 34.82
CA MET A 7 9.32 32.40 35.13
C MET A 7 8.48 31.97 33.94
N ASP A 8 8.10 32.92 33.07
CA ASP A 8 7.32 32.62 31.85
C ASP A 8 8.14 31.98 30.72
N ARG A 9 9.47 32.12 30.72
CA ARG A 9 10.37 31.48 29.76
C ARG A 9 10.72 30.03 30.08
N GLN A 10 10.64 29.61 31.34
CA GLN A 10 10.89 28.24 31.76
C GLN A 10 9.70 27.32 31.47
N ASP A 11 8.46 27.79 31.61
CA ASP A 11 7.26 27.02 31.31
C ASP A 11 7.04 26.83 29.79
N ALA A 12 7.44 27.78 28.95
CA ALA A 12 7.39 27.66 27.49
C ALA A 12 8.40 26.62 26.94
N CYS A 13 9.56 26.47 27.59
CA CYS A 13 10.55 25.44 27.19
C CYS A 13 10.18 24.01 27.61
N MET A 14 9.49 23.84 28.75
CA MET A 14 9.05 22.49 29.19
C MET A 14 7.91 21.93 28.35
N GLY A 15 6.94 22.76 27.94
CA GLY A 15 5.81 22.33 27.06
C GLY A 15 6.24 21.94 25.65
N HIS A 16 7.33 22.51 25.14
CA HIS A 16 7.83 22.17 23.79
C HIS A 16 8.62 20.85 23.76
N ASN A 17 9.34 20.51 24.80
CA ASN A 17 10.07 19.25 24.93
C ASN A 17 9.12 18.05 25.17
N ASP A 18 8.05 18.22 25.95
CA ASP A 18 7.03 17.19 26.18
C ASP A 18 6.23 16.86 24.90
N ALA A 19 5.93 17.84 24.07
CA ALA A 19 5.27 17.59 22.78
C ALA A 19 6.15 16.83 21.79
N LEU A 20 7.46 17.12 21.75
CA LEU A 20 8.44 16.39 20.92
C LEU A 20 8.70 14.97 21.45
N ASP A 21 8.71 14.77 22.76
CA ASP A 21 8.80 13.46 23.39
C ASP A 21 7.54 12.61 23.18
N GLY A 22 6.36 13.22 23.18
CA GLY A 22 5.10 12.56 22.85
C GLY A 22 5.09 12.02 21.42
N LEU A 23 5.55 12.78 20.43
CA LEU A 23 5.66 12.36 19.03
C LEU A 23 6.72 11.25 18.85
N ALA A 24 7.84 11.33 19.56
CA ALA A 24 8.85 10.27 19.54
C ALA A 24 8.34 8.96 20.15
N SER A 25 7.54 9.01 21.22
CA SER A 25 6.91 7.85 21.84
C SER A 25 5.88 7.19 20.92
N VAL A 26 5.08 7.97 20.19
CA VAL A 26 4.12 7.45 19.19
C VAL A 26 4.85 6.73 18.05
N ARG A 27 5.90 7.33 17.48
CA ARG A 27 6.70 6.67 16.44
C ARG A 27 7.32 5.37 16.91
N LYS A 28 7.87 5.34 18.13
CA LYS A 28 8.44 4.14 18.75
C LYS A 28 7.37 3.04 18.96
N ALA A 29 6.14 3.42 19.31
CA ALA A 29 5.04 2.47 19.49
C ALA A 29 4.66 1.80 18.16
N PHE A 30 4.58 2.56 17.05
CA PHE A 30 4.34 1.99 15.73
C PHE A 30 5.50 1.10 15.27
N ALA A 31 6.75 1.55 15.43
CA ALA A 31 7.92 0.73 15.11
C ALA A 31 7.96 -0.59 15.91
N LEU A 32 7.47 -0.58 17.15
CA LEU A 32 7.34 -1.79 17.94
C LEU A 32 6.30 -2.76 17.36
N LEU A 33 5.16 -2.26 16.89
CA LEU A 33 4.16 -3.10 16.21
C LEU A 33 4.73 -3.71 14.92
N ASP A 34 5.45 -2.92 14.12
CA ASP A 34 6.10 -3.38 12.89
C ASP A 34 7.10 -4.51 13.18
N VAL A 35 7.93 -4.35 14.21
CA VAL A 35 8.91 -5.37 14.64
C VAL A 35 8.21 -6.64 15.12
N VAL A 36 7.17 -6.54 15.96
CA VAL A 36 6.41 -7.72 16.43
C VAL A 36 5.76 -8.47 15.27
N ALA A 37 5.38 -7.77 14.18
CA ALA A 37 4.78 -8.37 13.00
C ALA A 37 5.75 -9.21 12.16
N THR A 38 7.07 -9.11 12.38
CA THR A 38 8.07 -9.83 11.56
C THR A 38 8.20 -11.32 11.89
N ASP A 39 7.82 -11.75 13.09
CA ASP A 39 7.85 -13.16 13.48
C ASP A 39 6.43 -13.68 13.74
N SER A 40 6.05 -14.74 13.04
CA SER A 40 4.72 -15.36 13.16
C SER A 40 4.41 -15.93 14.55
N ARG A 41 5.44 -16.23 15.36
CA ARG A 41 5.30 -16.70 16.74
C ARG A 41 5.27 -15.54 17.75
N GLY A 42 5.41 -14.29 17.26
CA GLY A 42 5.64 -13.13 18.10
C GLY A 42 7.08 -13.07 18.63
N MET A 43 7.40 -12.05 19.42
CA MET A 43 8.76 -11.75 19.90
C MET A 43 8.82 -11.54 21.41
N THR A 44 9.97 -11.88 22.01
CA THR A 44 10.24 -11.53 23.42
C THR A 44 10.59 -10.05 23.55
N ALA A 45 10.40 -9.47 24.74
CA ALA A 45 10.76 -8.08 25.00
C ALA A 45 12.27 -7.80 24.75
N LYS A 46 13.14 -8.79 24.93
CA LYS A 46 14.58 -8.67 24.66
C LYS A 46 14.87 -8.60 23.16
N GLU A 47 14.23 -9.45 22.36
CA GLU A 47 14.36 -9.44 20.90
C GLU A 47 13.86 -8.10 20.32
N ILE A 48 12.71 -7.59 20.81
CA ILE A 48 12.18 -6.28 20.40
C ILE A 48 13.13 -5.14 20.79
N ALA A 49 13.70 -5.18 22.01
CA ALA A 49 14.65 -4.18 22.47
C ALA A 49 15.92 -4.14 21.61
N ALA A 50 16.43 -5.31 21.22
CA ALA A 50 17.59 -5.44 20.34
C ALA A 50 17.27 -4.92 18.92
N ALA A 51 16.14 -5.32 18.33
CA ALA A 51 15.72 -4.90 17.00
C ALA A 51 15.52 -3.38 16.88
N LEU A 52 14.96 -2.75 17.92
CA LEU A 52 14.69 -1.30 17.97
C LEU A 52 15.86 -0.48 18.56
N GLN A 53 16.92 -1.14 19.03
CA GLN A 53 18.04 -0.50 19.77
C GLN A 53 17.54 0.37 20.93
N MET A 54 16.56 -0.14 21.69
CA MET A 54 15.91 0.58 22.78
C MET A 54 16.19 -0.07 24.15
N PRO A 55 16.27 0.74 25.23
CA PRO A 55 16.38 0.21 26.58
C PRO A 55 15.21 -0.70 26.93
N LEU A 56 15.49 -1.88 27.48
CA LEU A 56 14.49 -2.88 27.85
C LEU A 56 13.36 -2.35 28.75
N PRO A 57 13.64 -1.49 29.78
CA PRO A 57 12.57 -0.89 30.58
C PRO A 57 11.60 -0.03 29.76
N THR A 58 12.09 0.67 28.72
CA THR A 58 11.25 1.46 27.81
C THR A 58 10.35 0.54 26.98
N VAL A 59 10.89 -0.55 26.45
CA VAL A 59 10.11 -1.57 25.71
C VAL A 59 9.01 -2.16 26.58
N TYR A 60 9.29 -2.54 27.83
CA TYR A 60 8.27 -3.06 28.75
C TYR A 60 7.15 -2.05 29.03
N ARG A 61 7.49 -0.76 29.20
CA ARG A 61 6.49 0.30 29.41
C ARG A 61 5.57 0.45 28.19
N MET A 62 6.15 0.39 27.00
CA MET A 62 5.38 0.47 25.74
C MET A 62 4.52 -0.76 25.52
N LEU A 63 5.07 -1.95 25.72
CA LEU A 63 4.34 -3.21 25.65
C LEU A 63 3.15 -3.24 26.62
N LYS A 64 3.32 -2.76 27.87
CA LYS A 64 2.23 -2.64 28.83
C LYS A 64 1.08 -1.79 28.28
N THR A 65 1.39 -0.64 27.67
CA THR A 65 0.39 0.26 27.07
C THR A 65 -0.29 -0.39 25.87
N LEU A 66 0.48 -1.03 24.96
CA LEU A 66 -0.06 -1.67 23.77
C LEU A 66 -0.90 -2.92 24.09
N VAL A 67 -0.55 -3.67 25.13
CA VAL A 67 -1.36 -4.79 25.65
C VAL A 67 -2.66 -4.25 26.25
N ALA A 68 -2.59 -3.22 27.10
CA ALA A 68 -3.78 -2.60 27.70
C ALA A 68 -4.75 -2.04 26.64
N SER A 69 -4.23 -1.53 25.51
CA SER A 69 -5.03 -1.01 24.40
C SER A 69 -5.47 -2.09 23.39
N GLY A 70 -5.04 -3.34 23.55
CA GLY A 70 -5.41 -4.48 22.69
C GLY A 70 -4.68 -4.55 21.34
N HIS A 71 -3.64 -3.70 21.11
CA HIS A 71 -2.83 -3.75 19.89
C HIS A 71 -1.74 -4.83 19.92
N VAL A 72 -1.37 -5.29 21.11
CA VAL A 72 -0.43 -6.39 21.37
C VAL A 72 -1.09 -7.37 22.33
N VAL A 73 -0.77 -8.64 22.21
CA VAL A 73 -1.14 -9.70 23.16
C VAL A 73 0.12 -10.27 23.81
N HIS A 74 0.07 -10.55 25.13
CA HIS A 74 1.15 -11.23 25.83
C HIS A 74 0.87 -12.73 25.89
N LEU A 75 1.61 -13.50 25.12
CA LEU A 75 1.61 -14.97 25.10
C LEU A 75 2.44 -15.47 26.29
N ARG A 76 1.78 -15.62 27.46
CA ARG A 76 2.44 -15.80 28.75
C ARG A 76 3.26 -17.07 28.84
N GLU A 77 2.76 -18.19 28.30
CA GLU A 77 3.43 -19.49 28.32
C GLU A 77 4.77 -19.45 27.56
N GLU A 78 4.85 -18.67 26.49
CA GLU A 78 6.04 -18.54 25.66
C GLU A 78 6.88 -17.31 26.02
N SER A 79 6.41 -16.47 26.96
CA SER A 79 7.02 -15.17 27.31
C SER A 79 7.22 -14.26 26.10
N ARG A 80 6.32 -14.34 25.10
CA ARG A 80 6.38 -13.59 23.84
C ARG A 80 5.21 -12.59 23.72
N TYR A 81 5.37 -11.64 22.84
CA TYR A 81 4.37 -10.63 22.50
C TYR A 81 4.01 -10.77 21.02
N GLY A 82 2.72 -10.94 20.75
CA GLY A 82 2.16 -11.02 19.39
C GLY A 82 1.27 -9.84 19.08
N LEU A 83 0.86 -9.70 17.81
CA LEU A 83 -0.12 -8.70 17.40
C LEU A 83 -1.48 -8.97 18.05
N GLY A 84 -2.11 -7.91 18.56
CA GLY A 84 -3.39 -7.97 19.23
C GLY A 84 -4.60 -7.88 18.29
N TYR A 85 -5.73 -8.43 18.72
CA TYR A 85 -6.95 -8.54 17.88
C TYR A 85 -7.59 -7.20 17.51
N LYS A 86 -7.22 -6.09 18.18
CA LYS A 86 -7.69 -4.76 17.81
C LYS A 86 -7.25 -4.36 16.40
N LEU A 87 -6.09 -4.85 15.94
CA LEU A 87 -5.60 -4.61 14.58
C LEU A 87 -6.53 -5.20 13.51
N HIS A 88 -7.20 -6.34 13.79
CA HIS A 88 -8.20 -6.90 12.89
C HIS A 88 -9.41 -5.96 12.72
N ALA A 89 -9.87 -5.32 13.80
CA ALA A 89 -10.97 -4.36 13.71
C ALA A 89 -10.59 -3.11 12.90
N LEU A 90 -9.33 -2.66 13.02
CA LEU A 90 -8.78 -1.56 12.23
C LEU A 90 -8.66 -1.95 10.74
N ASP A 91 -8.13 -3.16 10.43
CA ASP A 91 -8.05 -3.68 9.05
C ASP A 91 -9.45 -3.78 8.42
N THR A 92 -10.42 -4.32 9.14
CA THR A 92 -11.82 -4.42 8.68
C THR A 92 -12.41 -3.03 8.37
N SER A 93 -12.14 -2.03 9.21
CA SER A 93 -12.59 -0.66 8.98
C SER A 93 -11.87 -0.01 7.81
N LEU A 94 -10.56 -0.23 7.69
CA LEU A 94 -9.76 0.24 6.56
C LEU A 94 -10.28 -0.32 5.23
N ARG A 95 -10.57 -1.62 5.16
CA ARG A 95 -11.14 -2.26 3.96
C ARG A 95 -12.48 -1.65 3.57
N ARG A 96 -13.33 -1.33 4.54
CA ARG A 96 -14.59 -0.60 4.27
C ARG A 96 -14.36 0.82 3.77
N GLN A 97 -13.38 1.54 4.32
CA GLN A 97 -13.04 2.90 3.89
C GLN A 97 -12.40 2.94 2.50
N VAL A 98 -11.56 1.97 2.16
CA VAL A 98 -10.97 1.85 0.80
C VAL A 98 -12.06 1.48 -0.22
N GLY A 99 -13.04 0.67 0.21
CA GLY A 99 -14.31 0.46 -0.47
C GLY A 99 -14.21 -0.06 -1.91
N THR A 100 -13.83 -1.33 -2.11
CA THR A 100 -14.00 -1.93 -3.43
C THR A 100 -15.45 -2.39 -3.61
N PRO A 101 -16.22 -1.81 -4.55
CA PRO A 101 -17.61 -2.22 -4.78
C PRO A 101 -17.70 -3.72 -5.10
N PRO A 102 -18.74 -4.44 -4.63
CA PRO A 102 -18.88 -5.88 -4.90
C PRO A 102 -18.86 -6.25 -6.39
N ALA A 103 -19.38 -5.37 -7.26
CA ALA A 103 -19.34 -5.56 -8.69
C ALA A 103 -17.90 -5.51 -9.23
N VAL A 104 -17.06 -4.62 -8.71
CA VAL A 104 -15.63 -4.55 -9.07
C VAL A 104 -14.90 -5.78 -8.55
N ALA A 105 -15.12 -6.19 -7.31
CA ALA A 105 -14.51 -7.38 -6.74
C ALA A 105 -14.78 -8.63 -7.59
N ARG A 106 -16.03 -8.83 -8.06
CA ARG A 106 -16.39 -9.92 -8.98
C ARG A 106 -15.62 -9.85 -10.31
N LEU A 107 -15.47 -8.66 -10.89
CA LEU A 107 -14.72 -8.48 -12.13
C LEU A 107 -13.22 -8.83 -11.97
N ILE A 108 -12.62 -8.55 -10.81
CA ILE A 108 -11.24 -8.94 -10.53
C ILE A 108 -11.13 -10.45 -10.30
N GLN A 109 -12.14 -11.10 -9.68
CA GLN A 109 -12.20 -12.56 -9.60
C GLN A 109 -12.31 -13.22 -10.98
N GLU A 110 -13.15 -12.66 -11.88
CA GLU A 110 -13.24 -13.12 -13.27
C GLU A 110 -11.90 -12.94 -14.00
N LEU A 111 -11.23 -11.79 -13.79
CA LEU A 111 -9.90 -11.52 -14.37
C LEU A 111 -8.90 -12.59 -13.93
N HIS A 112 -8.81 -12.87 -12.62
CA HIS A 112 -7.95 -13.93 -12.07
C HIS A 112 -8.19 -15.27 -12.77
N SER A 113 -9.44 -15.73 -12.85
CA SER A 113 -9.80 -17.00 -13.45
C SER A 113 -9.52 -17.08 -14.95
N ARG A 114 -9.71 -15.97 -15.70
CA ARG A 114 -9.50 -15.92 -17.16
C ARG A 114 -8.04 -15.70 -17.54
N ALA A 115 -7.30 -14.99 -16.70
CA ALA A 115 -5.88 -14.72 -16.92
C ALA A 115 -4.99 -15.88 -16.48
N ASP A 116 -5.51 -16.79 -15.64
CA ASP A 116 -4.73 -17.83 -14.98
C ASP A 116 -3.51 -17.21 -14.24
N ALA A 117 -3.76 -16.13 -13.50
CA ALA A 117 -2.74 -15.28 -12.89
C ALA A 117 -3.31 -14.52 -11.69
N ALA A 118 -2.49 -14.11 -10.72
CA ALA A 118 -2.94 -13.22 -9.67
C ALA A 118 -3.39 -11.87 -10.25
N ALA A 119 -4.53 -11.36 -9.77
CA ALA A 119 -5.18 -10.16 -10.29
C ALA A 119 -5.32 -9.09 -9.20
N TYR A 120 -5.11 -7.83 -9.58
CA TYR A 120 -5.08 -6.69 -8.68
C TYR A 120 -5.98 -5.57 -9.17
N TYR A 121 -6.55 -4.84 -8.23
CA TYR A 121 -7.18 -3.54 -8.46
C TYR A 121 -6.51 -2.51 -7.56
N ALA A 122 -5.95 -1.46 -8.16
CA ALA A 122 -5.25 -0.39 -7.45
C ALA A 122 -5.93 0.96 -7.73
N VAL A 123 -5.87 1.86 -6.74
CA VAL A 123 -6.50 3.19 -6.79
C VAL A 123 -5.61 4.24 -6.15
N HIS A 124 -5.90 5.51 -6.43
CA HIS A 124 -5.44 6.61 -5.60
C HIS A 124 -6.24 6.68 -4.30
N ARG A 125 -5.55 6.87 -3.18
CA ARG A 125 -6.16 7.16 -1.88
C ARG A 125 -5.40 8.29 -1.20
N GLY A 126 -5.99 9.48 -1.20
CA GLY A 126 -5.24 10.68 -0.83
C GLY A 126 -4.08 10.89 -1.80
N GLU A 127 -2.87 10.91 -1.26
CA GLU A 127 -1.64 11.07 -2.05
C GLU A 127 -0.96 9.74 -2.40
N ASP A 128 -1.49 8.61 -1.93
CA ASP A 128 -0.89 7.29 -2.13
C ASP A 128 -1.56 6.51 -3.27
N ILE A 129 -0.79 5.64 -3.92
CA ILE A 129 -1.27 4.59 -4.82
C ILE A 129 -1.35 3.30 -3.99
N VAL A 130 -2.54 2.72 -3.87
CA VAL A 130 -2.76 1.55 -3.01
C VAL A 130 -3.44 0.40 -3.76
N VAL A 131 -3.07 -0.83 -3.43
CA VAL A 131 -3.82 -2.02 -3.85
C VAL A 131 -5.10 -2.11 -3.00
N ALA A 132 -6.25 -1.87 -3.64
CA ALA A 132 -7.56 -1.88 -3.01
C ALA A 132 -8.18 -3.28 -2.98
N TYR A 133 -7.83 -4.14 -3.92
CA TYR A 133 -8.32 -5.51 -3.99
C TYR A 133 -7.31 -6.41 -4.70
N VAL A 134 -7.20 -7.66 -4.24
CA VAL A 134 -6.34 -8.68 -4.85
C VAL A 134 -7.04 -10.02 -4.80
N VAL A 135 -6.89 -10.79 -5.87
CA VAL A 135 -7.33 -12.19 -5.96
C VAL A 135 -6.15 -13.04 -6.37
N ASP A 136 -5.89 -14.08 -5.60
CA ASP A 136 -4.82 -15.04 -5.82
C ASP A 136 -5.27 -16.46 -5.42
N SER A 137 -4.47 -17.44 -5.76
CA SER A 137 -4.68 -18.84 -5.43
C SER A 137 -3.34 -19.54 -5.19
N PRO A 138 -3.31 -20.74 -4.59
CA PRO A 138 -2.06 -21.50 -4.45
C PRO A 138 -1.35 -21.78 -5.78
N ALA A 139 -2.10 -21.92 -6.89
CA ALA A 139 -1.52 -22.12 -8.21
C ALA A 139 -0.96 -20.80 -8.80
N HIS A 140 -1.59 -19.68 -8.48
CA HIS A 140 -1.22 -18.34 -8.96
C HIS A 140 -1.14 -17.39 -7.78
N PRO A 141 -0.09 -17.50 -6.95
CA PRO A 141 0.05 -16.65 -5.77
C PRO A 141 0.35 -15.19 -6.17
N ARG A 142 -0.14 -14.27 -5.36
CA ARG A 142 0.25 -12.87 -5.50
C ARG A 142 1.74 -12.68 -5.22
N ILE A 143 2.32 -11.66 -5.81
CA ILE A 143 3.68 -11.23 -5.46
C ILE A 143 3.67 -10.69 -4.03
N THR A 144 4.50 -11.24 -3.17
CA THR A 144 4.69 -10.73 -1.81
C THR A 144 5.56 -9.49 -1.82
N PRO A 145 5.19 -8.37 -1.15
CA PRO A 145 4.06 -8.19 -0.23
C PRO A 145 2.82 -7.51 -0.86
N MET A 146 2.57 -7.60 -2.17
CA MET A 146 1.50 -6.89 -2.89
C MET A 146 0.08 -7.36 -2.48
N GLY A 147 -0.27 -7.21 -1.21
CA GLY A 147 -1.62 -7.43 -0.68
C GLY A 147 -2.45 -6.15 -0.64
N PHE A 148 -3.66 -6.26 -0.06
CA PHE A 148 -4.50 -5.10 0.27
C PHE A 148 -3.71 -4.07 1.07
N GLY A 149 -3.79 -2.79 0.68
CA GLY A 149 -3.09 -1.68 1.32
C GLY A 149 -1.63 -1.51 0.89
N PHE A 150 -1.09 -2.38 0.03
CA PHE A 150 0.26 -2.18 -0.51
C PHE A 150 0.33 -0.87 -1.29
N ASN A 151 1.28 0.00 -0.94
CA ASN A 151 1.41 1.38 -1.45
C ASN A 151 2.87 1.78 -1.73
N LYS A 152 3.73 0.82 -2.02
CA LYS A 152 5.15 1.08 -2.26
C LYS A 152 5.53 0.83 -3.71
N ALA A 153 6.67 1.38 -4.12
CA ALA A 153 7.32 1.08 -5.40
C ALA A 153 6.43 1.28 -6.65
N ALA A 154 5.62 2.34 -6.68
CA ALA A 154 4.77 2.61 -7.85
C ALA A 154 5.57 2.74 -9.15
N HIS A 155 6.82 3.23 -9.10
CA HIS A 155 7.73 3.32 -10.25
C HIS A 155 8.10 1.95 -10.84
N ALA A 156 8.10 0.89 -10.02
CA ALA A 156 8.52 -0.46 -10.38
C ALA A 156 7.35 -1.45 -10.49
N THR A 157 6.09 -0.98 -10.48
CA THR A 157 4.90 -1.83 -10.60
C THR A 157 4.03 -1.40 -11.78
N ALA A 158 3.44 -2.35 -12.50
CA ALA A 158 2.60 -2.02 -13.66
C ALA A 158 1.39 -1.16 -13.29
N PHE A 159 0.66 -1.49 -12.20
CA PHE A 159 -0.47 -0.66 -11.73
C PHE A 159 -0.01 0.71 -11.26
N GLY A 160 1.18 0.79 -10.63
CA GLY A 160 1.77 2.05 -10.20
C GLY A 160 2.09 2.95 -11.39
N LYS A 161 2.71 2.43 -12.45
CA LYS A 161 3.00 3.17 -13.68
C LYS A 161 1.72 3.70 -14.35
N VAL A 162 0.63 2.92 -14.36
CA VAL A 162 -0.68 3.40 -14.85
C VAL A 162 -1.16 4.60 -14.04
N LEU A 163 -1.08 4.54 -12.73
CA LEU A 163 -1.60 5.61 -11.86
C LEU A 163 -0.65 6.82 -11.83
N LEU A 164 0.67 6.62 -11.91
CA LEU A 164 1.64 7.70 -12.09
C LEU A 164 1.47 8.43 -13.42
N SER A 165 1.20 7.71 -14.51
CA SER A 165 0.98 8.30 -15.82
C SER A 165 -0.27 9.19 -15.90
N ALA A 166 -1.22 8.99 -14.96
CA ALA A 166 -2.44 9.77 -14.85
C ALA A 166 -2.30 11.04 -13.99
N MET A 167 -1.20 11.17 -13.26
CA MET A 167 -0.89 12.39 -12.49
C MET A 167 -0.36 13.49 -13.43
N ASP A 168 -0.68 14.74 -13.12
CA ASP A 168 0.08 15.85 -13.68
C ASP A 168 1.55 15.81 -13.22
N ALA A 169 2.42 16.54 -13.92
CA ALA A 169 3.86 16.49 -13.69
C ALA A 169 4.25 16.94 -12.27
N GLU A 170 3.55 17.93 -11.71
CA GLU A 170 3.83 18.46 -10.37
C GLU A 170 3.48 17.42 -9.29
N ARG A 171 2.28 16.87 -9.32
CA ARG A 171 1.85 15.82 -8.37
C ARG A 171 2.72 14.58 -8.47
N ARG A 172 3.09 14.18 -9.68
CA ARG A 172 3.99 13.03 -9.92
C ARG A 172 5.38 13.28 -9.34
N ALA A 173 5.95 14.47 -9.53
CA ALA A 173 7.24 14.84 -8.95
C ALA A 173 7.21 14.80 -7.41
N ILE A 174 6.17 15.37 -6.78
CA ILE A 174 5.97 15.33 -5.32
C ILE A 174 5.85 13.88 -4.84
N TYR A 175 5.06 13.05 -5.54
CA TYR A 175 4.90 11.63 -5.21
C TYR A 175 6.25 10.88 -5.23
N LEU A 176 7.01 11.03 -6.32
CA LEU A 176 8.31 10.36 -6.50
C LEU A 176 9.36 10.88 -5.51
N GLN A 177 9.35 12.16 -5.18
CA GLN A 177 10.21 12.73 -4.15
C GLN A 177 9.93 12.11 -2.77
N ARG A 178 8.66 11.91 -2.43
CA ARG A 178 8.23 11.33 -1.13
C ARG A 178 8.52 9.85 -1.02
N HIS A 179 8.26 9.07 -2.08
CA HIS A 179 8.36 7.61 -2.06
C HIS A 179 9.72 7.09 -2.54
N GLY A 180 10.48 7.91 -3.25
CA GLY A 180 11.75 7.53 -3.89
C GLY A 180 11.56 6.57 -5.07
N GLN A 181 12.69 6.25 -5.71
CA GLN A 181 12.80 5.29 -6.80
C GLN A 181 13.93 4.30 -6.51
N PRO A 182 13.85 3.50 -5.41
CA PRO A 182 14.93 2.57 -5.07
C PRO A 182 15.05 1.47 -6.13
N ALA A 183 16.29 1.05 -6.41
CA ALA A 183 16.55 -0.16 -7.17
C ALA A 183 16.11 -1.38 -6.34
N LEU A 184 15.14 -2.13 -6.82
CA LEU A 184 14.63 -3.36 -6.18
C LEU A 184 15.26 -4.59 -6.82
N THR A 185 15.50 -4.51 -8.12
CA THR A 185 16.20 -5.51 -8.93
C THR A 185 17.16 -4.82 -9.88
N ALA A 186 17.94 -5.59 -10.63
CA ALA A 186 18.78 -5.05 -11.70
C ALA A 186 17.97 -4.46 -12.88
N ALA A 187 16.70 -4.84 -13.02
CA ALA A 187 15.80 -4.36 -14.07
C ALA A 187 14.99 -3.10 -13.66
N THR A 188 15.02 -2.70 -12.38
CA THR A 188 14.24 -1.56 -11.89
C THR A 188 14.67 -0.28 -12.60
N THR A 189 13.72 0.43 -13.16
CA THR A 189 13.93 1.78 -13.71
C THR A 189 14.08 2.79 -12.58
N THR A 190 15.31 3.30 -12.39
CA THR A 190 15.65 4.30 -11.36
C THR A 190 15.96 5.68 -11.94
N ASP A 191 16.18 5.76 -13.24
CA ASP A 191 16.38 7.03 -13.95
C ASP A 191 15.05 7.75 -14.18
N PRO A 192 14.89 9.00 -13.72
CA PRO A 192 13.63 9.74 -13.85
C PRO A 192 13.21 9.97 -15.31
N GLY A 193 14.15 10.18 -16.22
CA GLY A 193 13.87 10.39 -17.64
C GLY A 193 13.32 9.13 -18.30
N GLN A 194 13.95 7.98 -18.02
CA GLN A 194 13.47 6.68 -18.52
C GLN A 194 12.08 6.34 -17.95
N LEU A 195 11.83 6.65 -16.67
CA LEU A 195 10.51 6.46 -16.10
C LEU A 195 9.47 7.33 -16.81
N GLU A 196 9.77 8.61 -17.06
CA GLU A 196 8.87 9.51 -17.77
C GLU A 196 8.53 9.00 -19.17
N ASP A 197 9.53 8.53 -19.94
CA ASP A 197 9.32 7.91 -21.25
C ASP A 197 8.38 6.69 -21.18
N GLN A 198 8.53 5.86 -20.13
CA GLN A 198 7.63 4.72 -19.90
C GLN A 198 6.21 5.18 -19.58
N LEU A 199 6.03 6.19 -18.73
CA LEU A 199 4.72 6.72 -18.36
C LEU A 199 4.00 7.35 -19.57
N GLU A 200 4.74 8.04 -20.44
CA GLU A 200 4.18 8.52 -21.72
C GLU A 200 3.73 7.36 -22.63
N GLN A 201 4.52 6.27 -22.66
CA GLN A 201 4.12 5.08 -23.42
C GLN A 201 2.85 4.46 -22.85
N VAL A 202 2.69 4.42 -21.52
CA VAL A 202 1.46 3.96 -20.86
C VAL A 202 0.28 4.80 -21.28
N THR A 203 0.41 6.12 -21.25
CA THR A 203 -0.64 7.05 -21.70
C THR A 203 -1.04 6.81 -23.16
N ARG A 204 -0.06 6.64 -24.06
CA ARG A 204 -0.32 6.40 -25.48
C ARG A 204 -0.95 5.04 -25.79
N ARG A 205 -0.48 3.98 -25.11
CA ARG A 205 -0.87 2.58 -25.40
C ARG A 205 -2.07 2.11 -24.58
N GLY A 206 -2.39 2.78 -23.48
CA GLY A 206 -3.41 2.35 -22.51
C GLY A 206 -3.07 1.00 -21.85
N ILE A 207 -1.78 0.71 -21.69
CA ILE A 207 -1.29 -0.49 -21.02
C ILE A 207 0.12 -0.22 -20.46
N ALA A 208 0.35 -0.61 -19.24
CA ALA A 208 1.67 -0.66 -18.61
C ALA A 208 2.19 -2.09 -18.61
N VAL A 209 3.49 -2.23 -18.78
CA VAL A 209 4.22 -3.48 -18.66
C VAL A 209 5.37 -3.27 -17.71
N GLU A 210 5.57 -4.21 -16.81
CA GLU A 210 6.70 -4.29 -15.90
C GLU A 210 7.31 -5.67 -16.04
N ARG A 211 8.62 -5.75 -16.21
CA ARG A 211 9.37 -7.01 -16.37
C ARG A 211 10.44 -7.10 -15.31
N GLU A 212 10.18 -7.90 -14.28
CA GLU A 212 11.13 -8.17 -13.20
C GLU A 212 11.68 -6.92 -12.51
N GLU A 213 11.00 -5.77 -12.63
CA GLU A 213 11.45 -4.51 -12.00
C GLU A 213 11.16 -4.49 -10.50
N PHE A 214 10.03 -5.06 -10.06
CA PHE A 214 9.68 -5.14 -8.65
C PHE A 214 10.33 -6.33 -7.96
N VAL A 215 10.27 -7.51 -8.60
CA VAL A 215 10.86 -8.75 -8.11
C VAL A 215 11.30 -9.61 -9.29
N GLN A 216 12.47 -10.21 -9.17
CA GLN A 216 12.98 -11.13 -10.18
C GLN A 216 12.04 -12.33 -10.33
N GLY A 217 11.84 -12.83 -11.55
CA GLY A 217 10.96 -13.95 -11.85
C GLY A 217 9.48 -13.60 -11.96
N ALA A 218 9.10 -12.30 -11.94
CA ALA A 218 7.72 -11.87 -12.13
C ALA A 218 7.61 -10.75 -13.17
N CYS A 219 6.59 -10.86 -14.03
CA CYS A 219 6.20 -9.83 -14.98
C CYS A 219 4.77 -9.40 -14.70
N CYS A 220 4.49 -8.10 -14.79
CA CYS A 220 3.16 -7.56 -14.57
C CYS A 220 2.67 -6.76 -15.77
N MET A 221 1.37 -6.79 -15.99
CA MET A 221 0.68 -5.93 -16.93
C MET A 221 -0.49 -5.23 -16.25
N ALA A 222 -0.78 -3.99 -16.65
CA ALA A 222 -1.88 -3.24 -16.09
C ALA A 222 -2.55 -2.33 -17.13
N ALA A 223 -3.86 -2.12 -16.97
CA ALA A 223 -4.66 -1.20 -17.78
C ALA A 223 -5.36 -0.15 -16.91
N PRO A 224 -5.52 1.11 -17.39
CA PRO A 224 -6.23 2.15 -16.68
C PRO A 224 -7.74 1.89 -16.65
N VAL A 225 -8.34 2.09 -15.50
CA VAL A 225 -9.79 2.16 -15.32
C VAL A 225 -10.22 3.61 -15.49
N LEU A 226 -11.07 3.87 -16.48
CA LEU A 226 -11.48 5.23 -16.83
C LEU A 226 -12.87 5.57 -16.26
N SER A 227 -13.02 6.79 -15.79
CA SER A 227 -14.31 7.42 -15.44
C SER A 227 -15.14 7.72 -16.68
N SER A 228 -16.33 8.30 -16.49
CA SER A 228 -17.17 8.84 -17.59
C SER A 228 -16.51 10.01 -18.33
N THR A 229 -15.63 10.74 -17.68
CA THR A 229 -14.91 11.90 -18.25
C THR A 229 -13.57 11.52 -18.88
N GLY A 230 -13.23 10.21 -18.93
CA GLY A 230 -11.95 9.72 -19.46
C GLY A 230 -10.77 9.83 -18.49
N GLN A 231 -10.99 10.26 -17.26
CA GLN A 231 -9.93 10.31 -16.23
C GLN A 231 -9.64 8.91 -15.68
N THR A 232 -8.38 8.61 -15.41
CA THR A 232 -7.99 7.36 -14.75
C THR A 232 -8.37 7.42 -13.27
N VAL A 233 -9.28 6.52 -12.86
CA VAL A 233 -9.77 6.41 -11.47
C VAL A 233 -9.24 5.16 -10.76
N GLY A 234 -8.49 4.32 -11.45
CA GLY A 234 -7.90 3.11 -10.92
C GLY A 234 -7.10 2.36 -11.97
N SER A 235 -6.59 1.22 -11.60
CA SER A 235 -5.85 0.32 -12.48
C SER A 235 -6.22 -1.14 -12.18
N VAL A 236 -6.41 -1.95 -13.20
CA VAL A 236 -6.47 -3.41 -13.09
C VAL A 236 -5.18 -4.01 -13.59
N ALA A 237 -4.66 -5.01 -12.89
CA ALA A 237 -3.37 -5.62 -13.23
C ALA A 237 -3.39 -7.13 -13.02
N VAL A 238 -2.46 -7.82 -13.68
CA VAL A 238 -2.13 -9.23 -13.44
C VAL A 238 -0.63 -9.39 -13.29
N SER A 239 -0.22 -10.40 -12.51
CA SER A 239 1.17 -10.83 -12.38
C SER A 239 1.34 -12.27 -12.81
N MET A 240 2.41 -12.57 -13.54
CA MET A 240 2.69 -13.87 -14.11
C MET A 240 4.20 -14.10 -14.19
N ASP A 241 4.62 -15.35 -14.39
CA ASP A 241 6.02 -15.66 -14.66
C ASP A 241 6.46 -15.17 -16.06
N PRO A 242 7.76 -14.94 -16.30
CA PRO A 242 8.27 -14.41 -17.56
C PRO A 242 7.99 -15.30 -18.78
N ALA A 243 7.91 -16.64 -18.62
CA ALA A 243 7.65 -17.56 -19.72
C ALA A 243 6.19 -17.45 -20.17
N TYR A 244 5.25 -17.45 -19.21
CA TYR A 244 3.84 -17.23 -19.48
C TYR A 244 3.58 -15.84 -20.08
N PHE A 245 4.23 -14.80 -19.54
CA PHE A 245 4.17 -13.44 -20.08
C PHE A 245 4.59 -13.39 -21.56
N SER A 246 5.71 -14.02 -21.91
CA SER A 246 6.24 -14.00 -23.28
C SER A 246 5.28 -14.60 -24.30
N SER A 247 4.54 -15.64 -23.92
CA SER A 247 3.60 -16.33 -24.80
C SER A 247 2.18 -15.75 -24.81
N HIS A 248 1.74 -15.04 -23.74
CA HIS A 248 0.35 -14.63 -23.56
C HIS A 248 0.16 -13.10 -23.45
N SER A 249 1.22 -12.29 -23.55
CA SER A 249 1.14 -10.83 -23.31
C SER A 249 0.10 -10.11 -24.20
N ALA A 250 -0.05 -10.49 -25.46
CA ALA A 250 -1.05 -9.91 -26.35
C ALA A 250 -2.48 -10.21 -25.88
N GLN A 251 -2.76 -11.45 -25.49
CA GLN A 251 -4.05 -11.87 -24.97
C GLN A 251 -4.35 -11.18 -23.63
N MET A 252 -3.37 -11.07 -22.75
CA MET A 252 -3.50 -10.37 -21.46
C MET A 252 -3.81 -8.90 -21.64
N ALA A 253 -3.19 -8.23 -22.62
CA ALA A 253 -3.48 -6.83 -22.93
C ALA A 253 -4.95 -6.62 -23.34
N VAL A 254 -5.52 -7.51 -24.15
CA VAL A 254 -6.94 -7.46 -24.55
C VAL A 254 -7.84 -7.70 -23.33
N LEU A 255 -7.55 -8.73 -22.53
CA LEU A 255 -8.31 -9.09 -21.34
C LEU A 255 -8.30 -7.97 -20.29
N LEU A 256 -7.15 -7.35 -20.05
CA LEU A 256 -7.01 -6.22 -19.12
C LEU A 256 -7.82 -5.00 -19.57
N ARG A 257 -7.78 -4.63 -20.87
CA ARG A 257 -8.57 -3.50 -21.39
C ARG A 257 -10.07 -3.77 -21.29
N ASP A 258 -10.53 -4.97 -21.63
CA ASP A 258 -11.94 -5.37 -21.45
C ASP A 258 -12.36 -5.24 -20.00
N THR A 259 -11.58 -5.85 -19.07
CA THR A 259 -11.88 -5.80 -17.64
C THR A 259 -11.86 -4.36 -17.11
N ALA A 260 -10.88 -3.56 -17.48
CA ALA A 260 -10.79 -2.15 -17.08
C ALA A 260 -12.04 -1.35 -17.53
N GLY A 261 -12.49 -1.56 -18.76
CA GLY A 261 -13.72 -0.95 -19.27
C GLY A 261 -14.97 -1.38 -18.49
N ARG A 262 -15.08 -2.66 -18.14
CA ARG A 262 -16.18 -3.20 -17.31
C ARG A 262 -16.15 -2.64 -15.89
N VAL A 263 -14.97 -2.55 -15.27
CA VAL A 263 -14.78 -1.93 -13.95
C VAL A 263 -15.18 -0.47 -13.98
N GLY A 264 -14.76 0.30 -14.98
CA GLY A 264 -15.17 1.69 -15.14
C GLY A 264 -16.71 1.87 -15.25
N ARG A 265 -17.39 0.97 -15.96
CA ARG A 265 -18.87 0.97 -16.01
C ARG A 265 -19.50 0.62 -14.65
N ALA A 266 -18.97 -0.36 -13.94
CA ALA A 266 -19.47 -0.77 -12.63
C ALA A 266 -19.32 0.33 -11.57
N LEU A 267 -18.22 1.09 -11.59
CA LEU A 267 -18.00 2.23 -10.71
C LEU A 267 -19.03 3.34 -10.92
N ARG A 268 -19.37 3.65 -12.17
CA ARG A 268 -20.42 4.64 -12.50
C ARG A 268 -21.79 4.23 -11.98
N GLY A 269 -22.14 2.95 -12.10
CA GLY A 269 -23.41 2.43 -11.55
C GLY A 269 -23.49 2.51 -10.04
N ALA A 270 -22.38 2.27 -9.35
CA ALA A 270 -22.30 2.36 -7.88
C ALA A 270 -22.45 3.83 -7.38
N SER A 271 -21.83 4.80 -8.05
CA SER A 271 -21.98 6.22 -7.72
C SER A 271 -23.43 6.71 -7.85
N LEU A 272 -24.09 6.38 -8.94
CA LEU A 272 -25.50 6.75 -9.16
C LEU A 272 -26.43 6.18 -8.06
N LEU A 273 -26.18 4.97 -7.59
CA LEU A 273 -26.99 4.36 -6.51
C LEU A 273 -26.75 5.04 -5.15
N GLN A 274 -25.52 5.51 -4.88
CA GLN A 274 -25.23 6.28 -3.67
C GLN A 274 -25.90 7.66 -3.67
N ASP A 275 -25.90 8.34 -4.82
CA ASP A 275 -26.55 9.64 -4.96
C ASP A 275 -28.07 9.54 -4.80
N ILE A 276 -28.71 8.46 -5.29
CA ILE A 276 -30.14 8.20 -5.11
C ILE A 276 -30.48 7.84 -3.65
N ALA A 277 -29.60 7.12 -2.94
CA ALA A 277 -29.83 6.74 -1.54
C ALA A 277 -29.61 7.89 -0.54
N ALA A 278 -29.01 9.00 -0.99
CA ALA A 278 -28.76 10.19 -0.19
C ALA A 278 -29.87 11.26 -0.29
N ILE A 279 -30.90 11.02 -1.15
CA ILE A 279 -32.11 11.83 -1.30
C ILE A 279 -33.25 11.25 -0.48
#